data_22dae56914b5547f2706811e8db4b222
#
_entry.id   22dae56914b5547f2706811e8db4b222
#
_cell.length_a   1.000
_cell.length_b   1.000
_cell.length_c   1.000
_cell.angle_alpha   90.00
_cell.angle_beta   90.00
_cell.angle_gamma   90.00
#
_symmetry.space_group_name_H-M   'P 1'
#
loop_
_entity.id
_entity.type
_entity.pdbx_description
1 polymer ?
#
loop_
_entity_poly.entity_id
_entity_poly.type
_entity_poly.pdbx_seq_one_letter_code
_entity_poly.pdbx_strand_id
1 'polypeptide(L)'
;MEGRGYQDSLSYRYGFNGHEKDDEIKGSGNHISFNDYGYDPRTGRRWRTDPAFKEYPSISPYAGFGNNPLVFIDPDGKRLYFVGGAGNDADGWNYITRFKNIFTSKGIEGFTRINASGGKVNDMAFTASYKNFSHVGQHLVKTDKGLEVQLKRRDHKQIAKAVNDIMADLAANPLKEGEQLNLAGYSYGSVLQANVALRLADKGIKVDNLVLIGSPISDKSELYNALTTNKNIGKVIREDIQGDKLSNPQTSQDFKDGIEQSAPKMVGGMGDAAPHFDLARPGAAADKKIGELGDKLKKEGVK
;
A
#
# COMPACT_ATOMS: atom_id res chain seq x y z
N MET A 1 -36.48 8.77 -22.43
CA MET A 1 -36.01 8.65 -21.04
C MET A 1 -35.27 9.93 -20.71
N GLU A 2 -35.88 10.79 -19.94
CA GLU A 2 -35.25 12.02 -19.48
C GLU A 2 -34.19 11.66 -18.46
N GLY A 3 -32.94 12.03 -18.74
CA GLY A 3 -31.83 11.80 -17.85
C GLY A 3 -32.02 12.66 -16.59
N ARG A 4 -31.80 12.06 -15.43
CA ARG A 4 -31.75 12.76 -14.15
C ARG A 4 -30.54 13.71 -14.16
N GLY A 5 -30.81 14.99 -14.52
CA GLY A 5 -29.84 16.06 -14.32
C GLY A 5 -29.86 16.48 -12.86
N TYR A 6 -28.78 16.21 -12.15
CA TYR A 6 -28.48 16.92 -10.91
C TYR A 6 -27.89 18.27 -11.29
N GLN A 7 -28.74 19.30 -11.21
CA GLN A 7 -28.27 20.69 -11.17
C GLN A 7 -27.88 21.00 -9.73
N ASP A 8 -26.60 20.77 -9.40
CA ASP A 8 -26.03 21.30 -8.18
C ASP A 8 -24.80 22.13 -8.56
N SER A 9 -24.83 23.41 -8.20
CA SER A 9 -23.81 24.42 -8.49
C SER A 9 -22.45 24.15 -7.80
N LEU A 10 -22.33 23.01 -7.15
CA LEU A 10 -21.11 22.45 -6.53
C LEU A 10 -20.88 21.04 -7.07
N SER A 11 -20.95 20.83 -8.39
CA SER A 11 -20.69 19.52 -8.98
C SER A 11 -19.27 19.09 -8.64
N TYR A 12 -19.17 17.96 -7.95
CA TYR A 12 -17.90 17.33 -7.63
C TYR A 12 -17.08 17.18 -8.92
N ARG A 13 -15.91 17.83 -8.94
CA ARG A 13 -15.06 18.00 -10.13
C ARG A 13 -14.54 16.69 -10.71
N TYR A 14 -14.48 15.64 -9.89
CA TYR A 14 -13.91 14.36 -10.28
C TYR A 14 -15.00 13.33 -10.60
N GLY A 15 -14.70 12.42 -11.53
CA GLY A 15 -15.61 11.40 -12.02
C GLY A 15 -15.07 10.00 -11.83
N PHE A 16 -15.25 9.18 -12.85
CA PHE A 16 -14.84 7.79 -12.90
C PHE A 16 -13.33 7.64 -12.60
N ASN A 17 -12.97 6.71 -11.72
CA ASN A 17 -11.60 6.47 -11.22
C ASN A 17 -10.91 7.69 -10.56
N GLY A 18 -11.67 8.71 -10.13
CA GLY A 18 -11.10 9.88 -9.48
C GLY A 18 -10.48 10.89 -10.45
N HIS A 19 -10.69 10.74 -11.75
CA HIS A 19 -10.22 11.68 -12.76
C HIS A 19 -11.18 12.87 -12.97
N GLU A 20 -10.63 13.97 -13.43
CA GLU A 20 -11.37 15.22 -13.62
C GLU A 20 -12.37 15.09 -14.76
N LYS A 21 -13.59 15.58 -14.51
CA LYS A 21 -14.60 15.75 -15.54
C LYS A 21 -14.31 17.03 -16.30
N ASP A 22 -14.34 16.93 -17.61
CA ASP A 22 -14.30 18.11 -18.49
C ASP A 22 -15.66 18.25 -19.18
N ASP A 23 -16.56 18.94 -18.50
CA ASP A 23 -17.94 19.12 -18.95
C ASP A 23 -18.05 20.11 -20.13
N GLU A 24 -17.00 20.89 -20.41
CA GLU A 24 -16.96 21.86 -21.49
C GLU A 24 -16.77 21.19 -22.87
N ILE A 25 -16.08 20.06 -22.93
CA ILE A 25 -15.76 19.39 -24.19
C ILE A 25 -16.99 18.66 -24.80
N LYS A 26 -17.75 17.91 -23.99
CA LYS A 26 -18.82 17.03 -24.48
C LYS A 26 -20.12 17.11 -23.66
N GLY A 27 -20.23 18.09 -22.79
CA GLY A 27 -21.34 18.23 -21.84
C GLY A 27 -21.16 17.37 -20.60
N SER A 28 -21.96 17.68 -19.57
CA SER A 28 -21.78 17.19 -18.22
C SER A 28 -21.61 15.66 -18.11
N GLY A 29 -20.50 15.25 -17.54
CA GLY A 29 -20.16 13.83 -17.27
C GLY A 29 -19.81 12.98 -18.49
N ASN A 30 -19.70 13.58 -19.69
CA ASN A 30 -19.47 12.86 -20.94
C ASN A 30 -18.00 12.81 -21.37
N HIS A 31 -17.14 13.54 -20.68
CA HIS A 31 -15.71 13.49 -20.87
C HIS A 31 -15.01 13.43 -19.52
N ILE A 32 -14.10 12.46 -19.39
CA ILE A 32 -13.22 12.32 -18.25
C ILE A 32 -11.79 12.40 -18.75
N SER A 33 -11.01 13.31 -18.18
CA SER A 33 -9.62 13.53 -18.57
C SER A 33 -8.70 12.54 -17.86
N PHE A 34 -8.12 11.63 -18.63
CA PHE A 34 -6.96 10.87 -18.23
C PHE A 34 -5.74 11.56 -18.87
N ASN A 35 -4.72 11.84 -18.13
CA ASN A 35 -3.58 12.72 -18.48
C ASN A 35 -3.20 12.78 -19.96
N ASP A 36 -3.19 11.66 -20.67
CA ASP A 36 -2.80 11.53 -22.07
C ASP A 36 -3.96 11.28 -23.04
N TYR A 37 -5.16 10.97 -22.52
CA TYR A 37 -6.36 10.75 -23.33
C TYR A 37 -7.66 11.15 -22.63
N GLY A 38 -8.67 11.47 -23.43
CA GLY A 38 -10.04 11.61 -22.95
C GLY A 38 -10.78 10.28 -23.00
N TYR A 39 -11.68 10.07 -22.06
CA TYR A 39 -12.53 8.89 -21.97
C TYR A 39 -14.00 9.28 -21.97
N ASP A 40 -14.78 8.60 -22.78
CA ASP A 40 -16.25 8.74 -22.78
C ASP A 40 -16.88 7.62 -21.94
N PRO A 41 -17.38 7.91 -20.74
CA PRO A 41 -17.94 6.88 -19.84
C PRO A 41 -19.24 6.28 -20.35
N ARG A 42 -19.93 6.93 -21.31
CA ARG A 42 -21.18 6.40 -21.92
C ARG A 42 -20.91 5.27 -22.89
N THR A 43 -19.81 5.40 -23.63
CA THR A 43 -19.42 4.42 -24.66
C THR A 43 -18.34 3.47 -24.18
N GLY A 44 -17.71 3.74 -23.05
CA GLY A 44 -16.59 2.97 -22.53
C GLY A 44 -15.33 3.11 -23.38
N ARG A 45 -15.17 4.21 -24.13
CA ARG A 45 -14.11 4.35 -25.14
C ARG A 45 -13.19 5.54 -24.89
N ARG A 46 -11.94 5.35 -25.27
CA ARG A 46 -10.94 6.41 -25.35
C ARG A 46 -11.19 7.29 -26.59
N TRP A 47 -10.86 8.56 -26.48
CA TRP A 47 -10.90 9.50 -27.63
C TRP A 47 -9.68 9.39 -28.56
N ARG A 48 -8.65 8.68 -28.10
CA ARG A 48 -7.43 8.39 -28.87
C ARG A 48 -7.21 6.89 -28.94
N THR A 49 -6.52 6.45 -29.99
CA THR A 49 -6.06 5.05 -30.06
C THR A 49 -5.11 4.74 -28.92
N ASP A 50 -5.24 3.57 -28.34
CA ASP A 50 -4.30 3.07 -27.36
C ASP A 50 -2.92 2.90 -28.02
N PRO A 51 -1.83 3.47 -27.48
CA PRO A 51 -0.50 3.26 -28.04
C PRO A 51 -0.11 1.78 -28.11
N ALA A 52 -0.58 0.97 -27.16
CA ALA A 52 -0.33 -0.46 -27.09
C ALA A 52 -1.33 -1.32 -27.89
N PHE A 53 -2.20 -0.72 -28.75
CA PHE A 53 -3.27 -1.46 -29.45
C PHE A 53 -2.76 -2.65 -30.30
N LYS A 54 -1.50 -2.59 -30.75
CA LYS A 54 -0.89 -3.69 -31.52
C LYS A 54 -0.62 -4.94 -30.70
N GLU A 55 -0.51 -4.81 -29.40
CA GLU A 55 -0.28 -5.90 -28.45
C GLU A 55 -1.57 -6.66 -28.14
N TYR A 56 -2.70 -6.03 -28.43
CA TYR A 56 -4.03 -6.58 -28.13
C TYR A 56 -4.93 -6.61 -29.39
N PRO A 57 -4.57 -7.39 -30.43
CA PRO A 57 -5.25 -7.36 -31.72
C PRO A 57 -6.72 -7.81 -31.68
N SER A 58 -7.14 -8.44 -30.59
CA SER A 58 -8.54 -8.88 -30.36
C SER A 58 -9.42 -7.79 -29.72
N ILE A 59 -8.84 -6.64 -29.33
CA ILE A 59 -9.55 -5.57 -28.65
C ILE A 59 -9.52 -4.32 -29.54
N SER A 60 -10.61 -3.55 -29.55
CA SER A 60 -10.66 -2.30 -30.30
C SER A 60 -9.52 -1.35 -29.88
N PRO A 61 -8.84 -0.68 -30.82
CA PRO A 61 -7.83 0.33 -30.48
C PRO A 61 -8.33 1.49 -29.63
N TYR A 62 -9.63 1.66 -29.56
CA TYR A 62 -10.30 2.69 -28.75
C TYR A 62 -10.90 2.13 -27.46
N ALA A 63 -10.67 0.85 -27.14
CA ALA A 63 -11.16 0.29 -25.90
C ALA A 63 -10.49 0.95 -24.68
N GLY A 64 -11.31 1.43 -23.77
CA GLY A 64 -10.84 1.80 -22.44
C GLY A 64 -10.88 0.60 -21.51
N PHE A 65 -9.88 0.45 -20.64
CA PHE A 65 -9.89 -0.56 -19.56
C PHE A 65 -10.13 -1.99 -20.04
N GLY A 66 -9.57 -2.37 -21.18
CA GLY A 66 -9.77 -3.71 -21.76
C GLY A 66 -11.24 -4.08 -22.01
N ASN A 67 -12.14 -3.11 -22.23
CA ASN A 67 -13.59 -3.23 -22.25
C ASN A 67 -14.23 -3.66 -20.91
N ASN A 68 -13.52 -3.57 -19.79
CA ASN A 68 -14.06 -3.91 -18.46
C ASN A 68 -13.76 -2.81 -17.42
N PRO A 69 -14.39 -1.64 -17.52
CA PRO A 69 -14.14 -0.48 -16.66
C PRO A 69 -14.57 -0.68 -15.20
N LEU A 70 -15.30 -1.76 -14.89
CA LEU A 70 -15.68 -2.09 -13.52
C LEU A 70 -14.58 -2.85 -12.76
N VAL A 71 -13.68 -3.49 -13.49
CA VAL A 71 -12.62 -4.32 -12.94
C VAL A 71 -11.25 -3.64 -13.08
N PHE A 72 -11.05 -2.92 -14.20
CA PHE A 72 -9.76 -2.32 -14.51
C PHE A 72 -9.76 -0.84 -14.16
N ILE A 73 -8.76 -0.45 -13.39
CA ILE A 73 -8.34 0.93 -13.16
C ILE A 73 -7.13 1.14 -14.08
N ASP A 74 -7.04 2.26 -14.77
CA ASP A 74 -5.81 2.69 -15.46
C ASP A 74 -5.01 3.58 -14.48
N PRO A 75 -4.11 3.03 -13.68
CA PRO A 75 -3.18 3.83 -12.91
C PRO A 75 -2.10 4.27 -13.87
N ASP A 76 -1.84 5.52 -14.05
CA ASP A 76 -0.86 6.19 -14.95
C ASP A 76 0.57 5.59 -14.92
N GLY A 77 0.71 4.28 -15.14
CA GLY A 77 1.99 3.58 -15.14
C GLY A 77 2.68 3.50 -13.77
N LYS A 78 1.93 3.65 -12.66
CA LYS A 78 2.48 3.74 -11.30
C LYS A 78 1.70 2.82 -10.38
N ARG A 79 2.40 1.96 -9.64
CA ARG A 79 1.76 1.02 -8.70
C ARG A 79 2.40 1.06 -7.35
N LEU A 80 1.59 1.34 -6.34
CA LEU A 80 1.98 1.26 -4.94
C LEU A 80 0.97 0.38 -4.19
N TYR A 81 1.36 -0.83 -3.87
CA TYR A 81 0.55 -1.72 -3.02
C TYR A 81 0.83 -1.45 -1.55
N PHE A 82 -0.19 -1.00 -0.85
CA PHE A 82 -0.07 -0.60 0.55
C PHE A 82 -0.79 -1.57 1.50
N VAL A 83 -0.11 -1.95 2.56
CA VAL A 83 -0.67 -2.74 3.66
C VAL A 83 -0.65 -1.93 4.94
N GLY A 84 -1.80 -1.81 5.58
CA GLY A 84 -1.95 -1.11 6.86
C GLY A 84 -1.41 -1.90 8.05
N GLY A 85 -1.38 -1.25 9.20
CA GLY A 85 -0.99 -1.86 10.48
C GLY A 85 -1.94 -2.95 10.96
N ALA A 86 -1.64 -3.53 12.12
CA ALA A 86 -2.36 -4.69 12.66
C ALA A 86 -3.87 -4.50 12.78
N GLY A 87 -4.34 -3.34 13.18
CA GLY A 87 -5.77 -3.01 13.31
C GLY A 87 -6.46 -2.71 11.97
N ASN A 88 -5.73 -2.63 10.88
CA ASN A 88 -6.25 -2.35 9.55
C ASN A 88 -7.31 -1.25 9.50
N ASP A 89 -7.08 -0.15 10.23
CA ASP A 89 -7.99 1.01 10.32
C ASP A 89 -9.34 0.72 11.02
N ALA A 90 -9.37 -0.31 11.88
CA ALA A 90 -10.58 -0.71 12.60
C ALA A 90 -11.10 0.37 13.55
N ASP A 91 -10.24 1.31 13.96
CA ASP A 91 -10.57 2.40 14.88
C ASP A 91 -11.27 3.59 14.19
N GLY A 92 -11.51 3.51 12.88
CA GLY A 92 -12.11 4.59 12.13
C GLY A 92 -11.23 5.82 11.94
N TRP A 93 -9.91 5.71 12.15
CA TRP A 93 -8.97 6.82 11.94
C TRP A 93 -8.76 7.16 10.47
N ASN A 94 -9.20 6.30 9.58
CA ASN A 94 -9.09 6.46 8.13
C ASN A 94 -7.67 6.77 7.64
N TYR A 95 -6.64 6.30 8.39
CA TYR A 95 -5.26 6.66 8.09
C TYR A 95 -4.81 6.11 6.73
N ILE A 96 -5.27 4.93 6.33
CA ILE A 96 -4.92 4.36 5.01
C ILE A 96 -5.43 5.26 3.88
N THR A 97 -6.67 5.77 4.00
CA THR A 97 -7.23 6.74 3.05
C THR A 97 -6.44 8.05 3.06
N ARG A 98 -6.00 8.52 4.23
CA ARG A 98 -5.15 9.71 4.35
C ARG A 98 -3.80 9.50 3.68
N PHE A 99 -3.13 8.37 3.89
CA PHE A 99 -1.92 8.01 3.14
C PHE A 99 -2.16 8.07 1.64
N LYS A 100 -3.23 7.42 1.15
CA LYS A 100 -3.60 7.45 -0.26
C LYS A 100 -3.72 8.88 -0.78
N ASN A 101 -4.56 9.70 -0.15
CA ASN A 101 -4.86 11.05 -0.62
C ASN A 101 -3.60 11.94 -0.61
N ILE A 102 -2.80 11.87 0.47
CA ILE A 102 -1.59 12.67 0.59
C ILE A 102 -0.51 12.19 -0.39
N PHE A 103 -0.30 10.90 -0.54
CA PHE A 103 0.66 10.36 -1.51
C PHE A 103 0.27 10.75 -2.94
N THR A 104 -1.01 10.63 -3.29
CA THR A 104 -1.51 11.10 -4.59
C THR A 104 -1.27 12.59 -4.79
N SER A 105 -1.53 13.44 -3.79
CA SER A 105 -1.24 14.88 -3.88
C SER A 105 0.25 15.21 -4.04
N LYS A 106 1.12 14.29 -3.66
CA LYS A 106 2.58 14.36 -3.88
C LYS A 106 3.03 13.72 -5.19
N GLY A 107 2.11 13.23 -6.01
CA GLY A 107 2.39 12.56 -7.28
C GLY A 107 2.96 11.14 -7.12
N ILE A 108 2.66 10.47 -6.01
CA ILE A 108 2.82 9.02 -5.84
C ILE A 108 1.45 8.41 -6.10
N GLU A 109 1.26 7.89 -7.29
CA GLU A 109 -0.03 7.46 -7.80
C GLU A 109 -0.18 5.93 -7.75
N GLY A 110 -1.30 5.40 -8.25
CA GLY A 110 -1.54 3.96 -8.28
C GLY A 110 -1.64 3.28 -6.91
N PHE A 111 -2.00 4.04 -5.87
CA PHE A 111 -2.13 3.52 -4.51
C PHE A 111 -3.26 2.50 -4.41
N THR A 112 -2.88 1.24 -4.23
CA THR A 112 -3.80 0.11 -4.07
C THR A 112 -3.67 -0.49 -2.68
N ARG A 113 -4.75 -0.47 -1.91
CA ARG A 113 -4.79 -1.11 -0.59
C ARG A 113 -4.88 -2.62 -0.74
N ILE A 114 -3.96 -3.35 -0.16
CA ILE A 114 -4.06 -4.80 0.01
C ILE A 114 -4.69 -5.09 1.38
N ASN A 115 -5.85 -5.74 1.37
CA ASN A 115 -6.56 -6.10 2.59
C ASN A 115 -6.03 -7.45 3.14
N ALA A 116 -4.80 -7.44 3.60
CA ALA A 116 -4.09 -8.60 4.13
C ALA A 116 -3.62 -8.40 5.58
N SER A 117 -3.75 -7.19 6.11
CA SER A 117 -3.56 -6.89 7.51
C SER A 117 -4.90 -7.01 8.23
N GLY A 118 -4.89 -7.35 9.44
CA GLY A 118 -6.10 -7.54 10.21
C GLY A 118 -6.27 -9.01 10.55
N GLY A 119 -6.58 -9.22 11.72
CA GLY A 119 -6.71 -10.49 12.35
C GLY A 119 -6.67 -10.27 13.83
N LYS A 120 -7.11 -11.24 14.54
CA LYS A 120 -6.96 -11.27 15.98
C LYS A 120 -5.46 -11.30 16.29
N VAL A 121 -5.06 -10.79 17.45
CA VAL A 121 -3.66 -10.77 17.93
C VAL A 121 -2.97 -12.13 17.75
N ASN A 122 -3.72 -13.23 17.82
CA ASN A 122 -3.25 -14.60 17.65
C ASN A 122 -2.87 -14.97 16.20
N ASP A 123 -3.29 -14.19 15.20
CA ASP A 123 -3.00 -14.40 13.78
C ASP A 123 -1.93 -13.42 13.26
N MET A 124 -1.43 -12.52 14.09
CA MET A 124 -0.38 -11.59 13.71
C MET A 124 0.96 -12.31 13.66
N ALA A 125 1.53 -12.40 12.47
CA ALA A 125 2.92 -12.80 12.30
C ALA A 125 3.79 -11.56 12.42
N PHE A 126 4.51 -11.44 13.51
CA PHE A 126 5.62 -10.51 13.60
C PHE A 126 6.88 -11.25 13.15
N THR A 127 7.45 -10.84 12.05
CA THR A 127 8.86 -11.14 11.83
C THR A 127 9.62 -10.03 12.55
N ALA A 128 9.84 -10.22 13.79
CA ALA A 128 10.79 -9.42 14.48
C ALA A 128 12.13 -10.06 14.13
N SER A 129 12.93 -9.40 13.90
CA SER A 129 13.48 -8.27 14.27
C SER A 129 15.00 -8.31 14.28
N TYR A 130 15.77 -9.20 14.81
CA TYR A 130 17.20 -8.92 14.92
C TYR A 130 18.14 -10.12 15.00
N LYS A 131 17.70 -11.33 14.99
CA LYS A 131 18.54 -12.53 14.82
C LYS A 131 17.75 -13.68 14.19
N ASN A 132 18.23 -14.21 13.08
CA ASN A 132 17.81 -15.48 12.46
C ASN A 132 16.38 -15.54 11.92
N PHE A 133 15.89 -14.48 11.22
CA PHE A 133 14.51 -14.43 10.78
C PHE A 133 14.30 -14.22 9.29
N SER A 134 15.08 -14.88 8.48
CA SER A 134 14.91 -14.74 7.02
C SER A 134 13.57 -15.23 6.49
N HIS A 135 12.84 -16.07 7.20
CA HIS A 135 11.54 -16.61 6.75
C HIS A 135 10.67 -17.09 7.91
N VAL A 136 10.89 -16.60 9.13
CA VAL A 136 10.18 -17.07 10.33
C VAL A 136 9.27 -15.98 10.85
N GLY A 137 7.98 -16.26 10.90
CA GLY A 137 7.01 -15.42 11.58
C GLY A 137 7.09 -15.62 13.09
N GLN A 138 7.08 -14.53 13.84
CA GLN A 138 6.82 -14.55 15.27
C GLN A 138 5.32 -14.37 15.50
N HIS A 139 4.75 -15.20 16.35
CA HIS A 139 3.38 -15.05 16.81
C HIS A 139 3.38 -14.58 18.26
N LEU A 140 2.62 -13.55 18.54
CA LEU A 140 2.23 -13.23 19.90
C LEU A 140 1.16 -14.24 20.34
N VAL A 141 1.50 -15.07 21.29
CA VAL A 141 0.57 -16.05 21.87
C VAL A 141 0.27 -15.62 23.30
N LYS A 142 -1.01 -15.52 23.63
CA LYS A 142 -1.42 -15.31 25.00
C LYS A 142 -1.26 -16.64 25.75
N THR A 143 -0.36 -16.66 26.72
CA THR A 143 -0.15 -17.77 27.65
C THR A 143 -0.65 -17.38 29.02
N ASP A 144 -0.68 -18.33 29.96
CA ASP A 144 -1.01 -18.08 31.37
C ASP A 144 -0.02 -17.11 32.04
N LYS A 145 1.14 -16.90 31.42
CA LYS A 145 2.19 -15.95 31.87
C LYS A 145 2.16 -14.60 31.17
N GLY A 146 1.14 -14.35 30.33
CA GLY A 146 1.01 -13.12 29.55
C GLY A 146 1.23 -13.33 28.06
N LEU A 147 1.67 -12.27 27.36
CA LEU A 147 1.96 -12.34 25.93
C LEU A 147 3.39 -12.87 25.72
N GLU A 148 3.50 -14.04 25.14
CA GLU A 148 4.78 -14.64 24.76
C GLU A 148 4.96 -14.63 23.24
N VAL A 149 6.19 -14.38 22.80
CA VAL A 149 6.58 -14.45 21.39
C VAL A 149 6.97 -15.90 21.07
N GLN A 150 6.18 -16.56 20.25
CA GLN A 150 6.53 -17.90 19.75
C GLN A 150 7.03 -17.84 18.32
N LEU A 151 8.16 -18.49 18.07
CA LEU A 151 8.73 -18.66 16.74
C LEU A 151 8.00 -19.81 16.03
N LYS A 152 7.31 -19.50 14.93
CA LYS A 152 6.73 -20.54 14.07
C LYS A 152 7.12 -20.30 12.64
N ARG A 153 7.79 -21.26 12.01
CA ARG A 153 7.87 -21.38 10.56
C ARG A 153 6.45 -21.60 10.06
N ARG A 154 5.82 -20.58 9.49
CA ARG A 154 4.55 -20.73 8.79
C ARG A 154 4.56 -19.87 7.54
N ASP A 155 4.07 -20.45 6.45
CA ASP A 155 3.46 -19.70 5.37
C ASP A 155 2.20 -19.04 5.91
N HIS A 156 2.36 -17.80 6.36
CA HIS A 156 1.24 -17.09 6.94
C HIS A 156 0.23 -16.79 5.82
N LYS A 157 -1.04 -17.18 6.03
CA LYS A 157 -2.11 -17.02 5.05
C LYS A 157 -2.26 -15.60 4.49
N GLN A 158 -1.94 -14.57 5.29
CA GLN A 158 -2.01 -13.18 4.89
C GLN A 158 -0.89 -12.80 3.89
N ILE A 159 0.29 -13.38 4.04
CA ILE A 159 1.39 -13.20 3.07
C ILE A 159 1.00 -13.86 1.76
N ALA A 160 0.53 -15.11 1.81
CA ALA A 160 0.06 -15.83 0.61
C ALA A 160 -1.07 -15.07 -0.08
N LYS A 161 -2.04 -14.56 0.69
CA LYS A 161 -3.13 -13.75 0.14
C LYS A 161 -2.60 -12.50 -0.57
N ALA A 162 -1.74 -11.73 0.07
CA ALA A 162 -1.19 -10.50 -0.51
C ALA A 162 -0.38 -10.78 -1.79
N VAL A 163 0.42 -11.85 -1.79
CA VAL A 163 1.15 -12.28 -2.99
C VAL A 163 0.18 -12.65 -4.11
N ASN A 164 -0.87 -13.41 -3.81
CA ASN A 164 -1.86 -13.82 -4.80
C ASN A 164 -2.65 -12.62 -5.35
N ASP A 165 -3.06 -11.67 -4.50
CA ASP A 165 -3.76 -10.46 -4.91
C ASP A 165 -2.89 -9.63 -5.87
N ILE A 166 -1.61 -9.41 -5.53
CA ILE A 166 -0.66 -8.69 -6.39
C ILE A 166 -0.40 -9.45 -7.70
N MET A 167 -0.18 -10.76 -7.63
CA MET A 167 0.05 -11.57 -8.82
C MET A 167 -1.17 -11.60 -9.76
N ALA A 168 -2.38 -11.65 -9.20
CA ALA A 168 -3.61 -11.60 -9.99
C ALA A 168 -3.75 -10.24 -10.68
N ASP A 169 -3.43 -9.15 -9.99
CA ASP A 169 -3.46 -7.82 -10.59
C ASP A 169 -2.38 -7.67 -11.66
N LEU A 170 -1.15 -8.12 -11.41
CA LEU A 170 -0.08 -8.11 -12.42
C LEU A 170 -0.38 -8.98 -13.64
N ALA A 171 -1.13 -10.07 -13.47
CA ALA A 171 -1.56 -10.91 -14.58
C ALA A 171 -2.67 -10.25 -15.41
N ALA A 172 -3.58 -9.53 -14.73
CA ALA A 172 -4.66 -8.79 -15.41
C ALA A 172 -4.15 -7.48 -16.05
N ASN A 173 -3.19 -6.85 -15.40
CA ASN A 173 -2.61 -5.56 -15.78
C ASN A 173 -1.07 -5.67 -15.72
N PRO A 174 -0.39 -6.19 -16.75
CA PRO A 174 1.07 -6.26 -16.76
C PRO A 174 1.72 -4.90 -16.61
N LEU A 175 2.90 -4.86 -15.98
CA LEU A 175 3.69 -3.63 -15.86
C LEU A 175 4.07 -3.12 -17.25
N LYS A 176 3.86 -1.84 -17.48
CA LYS A 176 4.28 -1.14 -18.71
C LYS A 176 5.78 -0.84 -18.64
N GLU A 177 6.39 -0.53 -19.79
CA GLU A 177 7.78 -0.12 -19.83
C GLU A 177 8.00 1.14 -18.97
N GLY A 178 8.96 1.07 -18.05
CA GLY A 178 9.27 2.15 -17.11
C GLY A 178 8.33 2.27 -15.91
N GLU A 179 7.31 1.43 -15.81
CA GLU A 179 6.45 1.33 -14.64
C GLU A 179 7.17 0.65 -13.48
N GLN A 180 6.94 1.16 -12.27
CA GLN A 180 7.53 0.62 -11.05
C GLN A 180 6.51 -0.23 -10.29
N LEU A 181 6.98 -1.35 -9.76
CA LEU A 181 6.27 -2.12 -8.74
C LEU A 181 6.76 -1.67 -7.36
N ASN A 182 5.92 -0.93 -6.65
CA ASN A 182 6.23 -0.41 -5.34
C ASN A 182 5.38 -1.09 -4.27
N LEU A 183 6.01 -1.48 -3.18
CA LEU A 183 5.34 -2.04 -2.01
C LEU A 183 5.56 -1.09 -0.82
N ALA A 184 4.52 -0.80 -0.07
CA ALA A 184 4.63 -0.03 1.16
C ALA A 184 3.82 -0.68 2.28
N GLY A 185 4.31 -0.58 3.50
CA GLY A 185 3.61 -1.09 4.66
C GLY A 185 3.86 -0.25 5.89
N TYR A 186 2.83 -0.08 6.70
CA TYR A 186 2.89 0.61 7.98
C TYR A 186 2.84 -0.39 9.12
N SER A 187 3.74 -0.27 10.11
CA SER A 187 3.76 -1.14 11.29
C SER A 187 3.80 -2.63 10.90
N TYR A 188 2.83 -3.44 11.33
CA TYR A 188 2.67 -4.82 10.90
C TYR A 188 2.64 -4.99 9.38
N GLY A 189 2.01 -4.05 8.66
CA GLY A 189 1.96 -4.07 7.20
C GLY A 189 3.33 -4.01 6.55
N SER A 190 4.32 -3.36 7.17
CA SER A 190 5.69 -3.33 6.70
C SER A 190 6.36 -4.72 6.78
N VAL A 191 6.08 -5.45 7.85
CA VAL A 191 6.56 -6.83 8.02
C VAL A 191 5.95 -7.74 6.97
N LEU A 192 4.65 -7.58 6.73
CA LEU A 192 3.94 -8.36 5.71
C LEU A 192 4.51 -8.05 4.32
N GLN A 193 4.66 -6.78 3.96
CA GLN A 193 5.20 -6.38 2.66
C GLN A 193 6.67 -6.80 2.46
N ALA A 194 7.47 -6.84 3.51
CA ALA A 194 8.83 -7.37 3.45
C ALA A 194 8.84 -8.85 3.02
N ASN A 195 7.97 -9.66 3.61
CA ASN A 195 7.82 -11.07 3.23
C ASN A 195 7.20 -11.23 1.83
N VAL A 196 6.24 -10.39 1.46
CA VAL A 196 5.66 -10.35 0.10
C VAL A 196 6.75 -10.04 -0.93
N ALA A 197 7.59 -9.03 -0.67
CA ALA A 197 8.70 -8.67 -1.56
C ALA A 197 9.63 -9.84 -1.83
N LEU A 198 10.05 -10.57 -0.78
CA LEU A 198 10.89 -11.77 -0.95
C LEU A 198 10.17 -12.85 -1.76
N ARG A 199 8.87 -13.08 -1.52
CA ARG A 199 8.10 -14.10 -2.28
C ARG A 199 7.92 -13.72 -3.74
N LEU A 200 7.73 -12.45 -4.06
CA LEU A 200 7.69 -11.97 -5.44
C LEU A 200 9.08 -12.09 -6.09
N ALA A 201 10.13 -11.72 -5.36
CA ALA A 201 11.51 -11.84 -5.83
C ALA A 201 11.90 -13.30 -6.11
N ASP A 202 11.50 -14.26 -5.27
CA ASP A 202 11.69 -15.70 -5.47
C ASP A 202 10.99 -16.22 -6.75
N LYS A 203 9.92 -15.54 -7.17
CA LYS A 203 9.21 -15.81 -8.43
C LYS A 203 9.80 -15.06 -9.64
N GLY A 204 10.91 -14.36 -9.46
CA GLY A 204 11.56 -13.57 -10.50
C GLY A 204 10.90 -12.21 -10.77
N ILE A 205 9.91 -11.81 -9.96
CA ILE A 205 9.24 -10.52 -10.09
C ILE A 205 10.08 -9.46 -9.40
N LYS A 206 10.46 -8.42 -10.14
CA LYS A 206 11.21 -7.30 -9.60
C LYS A 206 10.30 -6.38 -8.80
N VAL A 207 10.67 -6.09 -7.56
CA VAL A 207 10.09 -5.04 -6.72
C VAL A 207 11.03 -3.84 -6.78
N ASP A 208 10.59 -2.72 -7.35
CA ASP A 208 11.45 -1.55 -7.53
C ASP A 208 11.71 -0.83 -6.20
N ASN A 209 10.68 -0.64 -5.40
CA ASN A 209 10.82 -0.01 -4.10
C ASN A 209 9.99 -0.75 -3.04
N LEU A 210 10.60 -0.99 -1.89
CA LEU A 210 9.92 -1.47 -0.68
C LEU A 210 10.02 -0.41 0.41
N VAL A 211 8.88 0.12 0.85
CA VAL A 211 8.80 1.19 1.85
C VAL A 211 8.33 0.61 3.19
N LEU A 212 9.17 0.70 4.19
CA LEU A 212 8.95 0.19 5.55
C LEU A 212 8.67 1.37 6.48
N ILE A 213 7.41 1.56 6.89
CA ILE A 213 6.97 2.70 7.69
C ILE A 213 6.69 2.25 9.11
N GLY A 214 7.34 2.84 10.11
CA GLY A 214 7.19 2.45 11.52
C GLY A 214 7.42 0.96 11.73
N SER A 215 8.44 0.43 11.08
CA SER A 215 8.62 -1.01 10.90
C SER A 215 9.28 -1.68 12.10
N PRO A 216 8.70 -2.75 12.65
CA PRO A 216 9.36 -3.55 13.69
C PRO A 216 10.48 -4.46 13.16
N ILE A 217 10.90 -4.28 11.93
CA ILE A 217 12.06 -4.97 11.36
C ILE A 217 13.32 -4.16 11.70
N SER A 218 14.26 -4.77 12.40
CA SER A 218 15.57 -4.18 12.65
C SER A 218 16.40 -4.11 11.36
N ASP A 219 17.09 -3.01 11.14
CA ASP A 219 18.08 -2.88 10.05
C ASP A 219 19.30 -3.82 10.22
N LYS A 220 19.46 -4.42 11.40
CA LYS A 220 20.47 -5.45 11.71
C LYS A 220 19.95 -6.88 11.58
N SER A 221 18.68 -7.06 11.18
CA SER A 221 18.07 -8.40 11.08
C SER A 221 18.48 -9.11 9.81
N GLU A 222 18.46 -10.45 9.86
CA GLU A 222 18.64 -11.27 8.64
C GLU A 222 17.56 -10.99 7.59
N LEU A 223 16.34 -10.70 8.02
CA LEU A 223 15.27 -10.33 7.11
C LEU A 223 15.63 -9.06 6.34
N TYR A 224 16.08 -8.00 7.04
CA TYR A 224 16.49 -6.76 6.40
C TYR A 224 17.68 -6.97 5.46
N ASN A 225 18.66 -7.75 5.88
CA ASN A 225 19.79 -8.13 5.03
C ASN A 225 19.31 -8.89 3.77
N ALA A 226 18.40 -9.85 3.92
CA ALA A 226 17.84 -10.59 2.79
C ALA A 226 17.11 -9.66 1.78
N LEU A 227 16.41 -8.62 2.27
CA LEU A 227 15.75 -7.65 1.43
C LEU A 227 16.75 -6.78 0.65
N THR A 228 17.77 -6.25 1.34
CA THR A 228 18.73 -5.30 0.75
C THR A 228 19.77 -5.93 -0.15
N THR A 229 20.00 -7.23 -0.03
CA THR A 229 20.95 -8.00 -0.88
C THR A 229 20.26 -8.74 -2.02
N ASN A 230 18.93 -8.75 -2.08
CA ASN A 230 18.20 -9.45 -3.13
C ASN A 230 18.21 -8.66 -4.44
N LYS A 231 18.73 -9.27 -5.51
CA LYS A 231 18.83 -8.62 -6.83
C LYS A 231 17.49 -8.20 -7.46
N ASN A 232 16.40 -8.85 -7.05
CA ASN A 232 15.06 -8.56 -7.53
C ASN A 232 14.32 -7.55 -6.63
N ILE A 233 14.98 -6.99 -5.60
CA ILE A 233 14.46 -5.89 -4.79
C ILE A 233 15.38 -4.70 -5.00
N GLY A 234 14.85 -3.61 -5.56
CA GLY A 234 15.63 -2.43 -5.93
C GLY A 234 16.04 -1.63 -4.71
N LYS A 235 15.14 -0.82 -4.17
CA LYS A 235 15.40 -0.02 -2.97
C LYS A 235 14.57 -0.49 -1.78
N VAL A 236 15.17 -0.50 -0.60
CA VAL A 236 14.46 -0.63 0.68
C VAL A 236 14.53 0.70 1.39
N ILE A 237 13.41 1.41 1.44
CA ILE A 237 13.29 2.75 2.02
C ILE A 237 12.64 2.63 3.39
N ARG A 238 13.26 3.17 4.42
CA ARG A 238 12.73 3.15 5.78
C ARG A 238 12.22 4.54 6.17
N GLU A 239 11.10 4.53 6.88
CA GLU A 239 10.61 5.68 7.64
C GLU A 239 10.44 5.26 9.10
N ASP A 240 11.49 5.52 9.89
CA ASP A 240 11.49 5.19 11.30
C ASP A 240 10.86 6.34 12.09
N ILE A 241 9.89 6.01 12.96
CA ILE A 241 9.14 7.00 13.72
C ILE A 241 9.95 7.41 14.96
N GLN A 242 10.20 8.68 15.10
CA GLN A 242 10.97 9.20 16.22
C GLN A 242 10.32 8.90 17.58
N GLY A 243 11.08 8.34 18.50
CA GLY A 243 10.60 7.94 19.83
C GLY A 243 9.84 6.61 19.89
N ASP A 244 9.59 6.00 18.75
CA ASP A 244 8.95 4.68 18.68
C ASP A 244 10.00 3.57 18.77
N LYS A 245 10.05 2.88 19.90
CA LYS A 245 10.98 1.77 20.11
C LYS A 245 10.65 0.53 19.28
N LEU A 246 9.40 0.43 18.76
CA LEU A 246 9.00 -0.64 17.86
C LEU A 246 9.49 -0.37 16.43
N SER A 247 9.75 0.88 16.09
CA SER A 247 10.26 1.26 14.78
C SER A 247 11.79 1.07 14.77
N ASN A 248 12.25 0.09 14.00
CA ASN A 248 13.68 -0.27 13.91
C ASN A 248 14.31 -0.69 15.26
N PRO A 249 13.80 -1.67 15.98
CA PRO A 249 14.33 -2.07 17.27
C PRO A 249 15.77 -2.58 17.13
N GLN A 250 16.68 -2.04 17.91
CA GLN A 250 18.11 -2.39 17.85
C GLN A 250 18.46 -3.56 18.77
N THR A 251 17.61 -3.82 19.76
CA THR A 251 17.75 -4.90 20.73
C THR A 251 16.43 -5.63 20.96
N SER A 252 16.47 -6.81 21.57
CA SER A 252 15.24 -7.50 22.01
C SER A 252 14.48 -6.71 23.06
N GLN A 253 15.20 -5.91 23.84
CA GLN A 253 14.55 -5.06 24.84
C GLN A 253 13.78 -3.92 24.17
N ASP A 254 14.36 -3.24 23.16
CA ASP A 254 13.64 -2.20 22.40
C ASP A 254 12.35 -2.75 21.81
N PHE A 255 12.40 -3.98 21.25
CA PHE A 255 11.22 -4.61 20.71
C PHE A 255 10.13 -4.86 21.77
N LYS A 256 10.52 -5.38 22.94
CA LYS A 256 9.60 -5.57 24.06
C LYS A 256 9.02 -4.25 24.56
N ASP A 257 9.86 -3.28 24.79
CA ASP A 257 9.46 -1.94 25.24
C ASP A 257 8.51 -1.28 24.22
N GLY A 258 8.78 -1.44 22.91
CA GLY A 258 7.93 -0.93 21.85
C GLY A 258 6.55 -1.61 21.82
N ILE A 259 6.51 -2.92 22.03
CA ILE A 259 5.24 -3.66 22.19
C ILE A 259 4.49 -3.17 23.42
N GLU A 260 5.14 -3.06 24.57
CA GLU A 260 4.50 -2.59 25.82
C GLU A 260 3.97 -1.17 25.68
N GLN A 261 4.73 -0.27 25.04
CA GLN A 261 4.33 1.10 24.77
C GLN A 261 3.08 1.17 23.88
N SER A 262 2.97 0.27 22.92
CA SER A 262 1.90 0.25 21.90
C SER A 262 0.73 -0.67 22.28
N ALA A 263 0.93 -1.61 23.21
CA ALA A 263 -0.04 -2.65 23.58
C ALA A 263 -1.41 -2.10 24.02
N PRO A 264 -1.51 -1.03 24.82
CA PRO A 264 -2.82 -0.51 25.24
C PRO A 264 -3.75 -0.21 24.06
N LYS A 265 -3.23 0.38 23.00
CA LYS A 265 -4.01 0.66 21.79
C LYS A 265 -4.28 -0.59 20.96
N MET A 266 -3.30 -1.48 20.84
CA MET A 266 -3.41 -2.71 20.05
C MET A 266 -4.49 -3.68 20.58
N VAL A 267 -4.79 -3.63 21.86
CA VAL A 267 -5.82 -4.47 22.51
C VAL A 267 -7.15 -3.76 22.73
N GLY A 268 -7.36 -2.60 22.08
CA GLY A 268 -8.62 -1.85 22.16
C GLY A 268 -8.73 -0.94 23.38
N GLY A 269 -7.62 -0.66 24.05
CA GLY A 269 -7.57 0.26 25.19
C GLY A 269 -7.35 1.73 24.79
N MET A 270 -7.41 2.62 25.79
CA MET A 270 -6.95 4.00 25.67
C MET A 270 -5.41 4.02 25.73
N GLY A 271 -4.75 4.46 24.71
CA GLY A 271 -3.28 4.43 24.64
C GLY A 271 -2.76 4.90 23.29
N ASP A 272 -3.49 5.84 22.69
CA ASP A 272 -3.16 6.38 21.38
C ASP A 272 -1.99 7.38 21.36
N ALA A 273 -1.47 7.74 22.56
CA ALA A 273 -0.35 8.67 22.70
C ALA A 273 1.02 8.07 22.33
N ALA A 274 1.11 6.74 22.14
CA ALA A 274 2.36 6.10 21.75
C ALA A 274 2.88 6.64 20.41
N PRO A 275 4.18 6.94 20.29
CA PRO A 275 4.78 7.46 19.05
C PRO A 275 4.53 6.56 17.84
N HIS A 276 4.39 5.25 18.06
CA HIS A 276 4.08 4.29 17.02
C HIS A 276 2.86 4.67 16.16
N PHE A 277 1.91 5.41 16.73
CA PHE A 277 0.69 5.83 16.03
C PHE A 277 0.74 7.25 15.45
N ASP A 278 1.89 7.90 15.48
CA ASP A 278 2.04 9.29 15.05
C ASP A 278 1.60 9.57 13.60
N LEU A 279 1.75 8.59 12.73
CA LEU A 279 1.29 8.69 11.34
C LEU A 279 -0.16 8.22 11.16
N ALA A 280 -0.66 7.34 12.03
CA ALA A 280 -2.03 6.82 11.94
C ALA A 280 -3.04 7.72 12.64
N ARG A 281 -2.65 8.37 13.74
CA ARG A 281 -3.52 9.26 14.54
C ARG A 281 -4.08 10.39 13.67
N PRO A 282 -5.39 10.67 13.71
CA PRO A 282 -5.97 11.76 12.93
C PRO A 282 -5.43 13.13 13.38
N GLY A 283 -5.26 14.03 12.43
CA GLY A 283 -4.90 15.42 12.69
C GLY A 283 -3.80 15.96 11.78
N ALA A 284 -3.70 17.28 11.71
CA ALA A 284 -2.79 18.00 10.82
C ALA A 284 -1.31 17.64 11.01
N ALA A 285 -0.91 17.30 12.24
CA ALA A 285 0.49 16.90 12.52
C ALA A 285 0.84 15.57 11.83
N ALA A 286 -0.05 14.58 11.87
CA ALA A 286 0.14 13.32 11.18
C ALA A 286 0.10 13.50 9.66
N ASP A 287 -0.84 14.31 9.15
CA ASP A 287 -0.94 14.61 7.73
C ASP A 287 0.32 15.28 7.20
N LYS A 288 0.89 16.21 7.97
CA LYS A 288 2.18 16.83 7.65
C LYS A 288 3.31 15.80 7.57
N LYS A 289 3.43 14.90 8.56
CA LYS A 289 4.44 13.82 8.55
C LYS A 289 4.27 12.88 7.36
N ILE A 290 3.03 12.50 7.01
CA ILE A 290 2.76 11.70 5.81
C ILE A 290 3.18 12.46 4.54
N GLY A 291 2.94 13.78 4.49
CA GLY A 291 3.37 14.63 3.39
C GLY A 291 4.89 14.69 3.25
N GLU A 292 5.61 14.86 4.36
CA GLU A 292 7.07 14.84 4.40
C GLU A 292 7.63 13.49 3.92
N LEU A 293 6.99 12.39 4.33
CA LEU A 293 7.31 11.05 3.82
C LEU A 293 7.07 10.97 2.30
N GLY A 294 5.96 11.48 1.79
CA GLY A 294 5.69 11.53 0.35
C GLY A 294 6.78 12.29 -0.41
N ASP A 295 7.21 13.45 0.09
CA ASP A 295 8.31 14.22 -0.51
C ASP A 295 9.64 13.45 -0.48
N LYS A 296 9.93 12.73 0.61
CA LYS A 296 11.09 11.84 0.71
C LYS A 296 11.03 10.73 -0.34
N LEU A 297 9.90 10.04 -0.45
CA LEU A 297 9.73 8.95 -1.42
C LEU A 297 9.93 9.43 -2.86
N LYS A 298 9.45 10.63 -3.19
CA LYS A 298 9.70 11.25 -4.51
C LYS A 298 11.19 11.49 -4.75
N LYS A 299 11.92 12.01 -3.78
CA LYS A 299 13.38 12.20 -3.87
C LYS A 299 14.12 10.88 -4.06
N GLU A 300 13.61 9.80 -3.46
CA GLU A 300 14.15 8.45 -3.62
C GLU A 300 13.78 7.81 -4.98
N GLY A 301 12.93 8.46 -5.77
CA GLY A 301 12.53 8.01 -7.09
C GLY A 301 11.31 7.09 -7.12
N VAL A 302 10.54 7.03 -6.04
CA VAL A 302 9.22 6.38 -6.04
C VAL A 302 8.26 7.24 -6.84
N LYS A 303 7.57 6.62 -7.79
CA LYS A 303 6.64 7.29 -8.72
C LYS A 303 5.21 6.92 -8.41
#